data_354f94c906ff5df5475e169cb2e661ca
#
_entry.id   354f94c906ff5df5475e169cb2e661ca
#
_cell.length_a   1.000
_cell.length_b   1.000
_cell.length_c   1.000
_cell.angle_alpha   90.00
_cell.angle_beta   90.00
_cell.angle_gamma   90.00
#
_symmetry.space_group_name_H-M   'P 1'
#
loop_
_entity.id
_entity.type
_entity.pdbx_description
1 polymer ?
#
loop_
_entity_poly.entity_id
_entity_poly.type
_entity_poly.pdbx_seq_one_letter_code
_entity_poly.pdbx_strand_id
1 'polypeptide(L)'
;MRAYCVFCNIVAGNEPANIVYEDDEVIVIQNILRWVPVMLLAMTKAHTTQTELWEEHIEKVGKIAHKVGAELCPGGYRLLSNFGYDAMQSQEHGHLHILGGTFLGHYVG
;
A
#
# COMPACT_ATOMS: atom_id res chain seq x y z
N MET A 1 -12.27 -9.15 -20.96
CA MET A 1 -12.01 -9.82 -19.66
C MET A 1 -10.94 -9.04 -18.90
N ARG A 2 -11.19 -8.78 -17.62
CA ARG A 2 -10.21 -8.10 -16.79
C ARG A 2 -9.02 -9.03 -16.52
N ALA A 3 -7.82 -8.48 -16.59
CA ALA A 3 -6.63 -9.21 -16.19
C ALA A 3 -6.70 -9.57 -14.69
N TYR A 4 -6.00 -10.62 -14.30
CA TYR A 4 -5.93 -11.05 -12.93
C TYR A 4 -5.36 -9.93 -12.04
N CYS A 5 -6.00 -9.67 -10.92
CA CYS A 5 -5.52 -8.70 -9.93
C CYS A 5 -5.52 -9.35 -8.56
N VAL A 6 -4.34 -9.55 -8.00
CA VAL A 6 -4.18 -10.19 -6.68
C VAL A 6 -4.88 -9.37 -5.60
N PHE A 7 -4.83 -8.04 -5.67
CA PHE A 7 -5.45 -7.18 -4.66
C PHE A 7 -6.97 -7.23 -4.74
N CYS A 8 -7.54 -7.27 -5.94
CA CYS A 8 -8.99 -7.47 -6.09
C CYS A 8 -9.42 -8.82 -5.52
N ASN A 9 -8.62 -9.85 -5.69
CA ASN A 9 -8.92 -11.17 -5.13
C ASN A 9 -8.80 -11.19 -3.60
N ILE A 10 -7.86 -10.45 -3.04
CA ILE A 10 -7.76 -10.29 -1.58
C ILE A 10 -9.00 -9.59 -1.04
N VAL A 11 -9.41 -8.50 -1.67
CA VAL A 11 -10.62 -7.75 -1.28
C VAL A 11 -11.85 -8.64 -1.34
N ALA A 12 -11.95 -9.48 -2.36
CA ALA A 12 -13.09 -10.40 -2.54
C ALA A 12 -13.03 -11.61 -1.61
N GLY A 13 -11.94 -11.80 -0.86
CA GLY A 13 -11.79 -12.95 0.03
C GLY A 13 -11.33 -14.23 -0.66
N ASN A 14 -10.88 -14.14 -1.90
CA ASN A 14 -10.44 -15.30 -2.69
C ASN A 14 -8.96 -15.62 -2.51
N GLU A 15 -8.19 -14.73 -1.91
CA GLU A 15 -6.79 -14.96 -1.58
C GLU A 15 -6.49 -14.43 -0.18
N PRO A 16 -5.64 -15.13 0.59
CA PRO A 16 -5.34 -14.73 1.95
C PRO A 16 -4.45 -13.49 2.01
N ALA A 17 -4.63 -12.71 3.07
CA ALA A 17 -3.74 -11.61 3.41
C ALA A 17 -3.87 -11.29 4.88
N ASN A 18 -2.81 -10.73 5.46
CA ASN A 18 -2.87 -10.22 6.83
C ASN A 18 -3.35 -8.77 6.76
N ILE A 19 -4.61 -8.57 7.14
CA ILE A 19 -5.25 -7.26 7.08
C ILE A 19 -4.92 -6.49 8.36
N VAL A 20 -4.35 -5.30 8.20
CA VAL A 20 -3.98 -4.41 9.30
C VAL A 20 -5.07 -3.40 9.59
N TYR A 21 -5.75 -2.93 8.55
CA TYR A 21 -6.85 -1.98 8.64
C TYR A 21 -7.81 -2.23 7.48
N GLU A 22 -9.09 -2.01 7.74
CA GLU A 22 -10.10 -2.16 6.70
C GLU A 22 -11.32 -1.33 7.04
N ASP A 23 -11.85 -0.61 6.04
CA ASP A 23 -13.18 -0.01 6.10
C ASP A 23 -13.90 -0.27 4.78
N ASP A 24 -15.01 0.43 4.52
CA ASP A 24 -15.81 0.19 3.32
C ASP A 24 -15.06 0.50 2.02
N GLU A 25 -14.08 1.39 2.07
CA GLU A 25 -13.41 1.89 0.86
C GLU A 25 -11.93 1.55 0.79
N VAL A 26 -11.27 1.36 1.92
CA VAL A 26 -9.81 1.23 2.01
C VAL A 26 -9.41 -0.03 2.76
N ILE A 27 -8.33 -0.65 2.33
CA ILE A 27 -7.74 -1.80 2.99
C ILE A 27 -6.23 -1.60 3.10
N VAL A 28 -5.66 -1.98 4.24
CA VAL A 28 -4.22 -2.00 4.47
C VAL A 28 -3.82 -3.41 4.83
N ILE A 29 -2.88 -3.98 4.06
CA ILE A 29 -2.43 -5.36 4.23
C ILE A 29 -0.92 -5.42 4.39
N GLN A 30 -0.43 -6.51 5.00
CA GLN A 30 1.01 -6.78 5.02
C GLN A 30 1.48 -7.19 3.62
N ASN A 31 2.64 -6.65 3.23
CA ASN A 31 3.31 -7.10 2.01
C ASN A 31 3.85 -8.52 2.25
N ILE A 32 3.89 -9.32 1.20
CA ILE A 32 4.55 -10.63 1.26
C ILE A 32 6.06 -10.49 1.35
N LEU A 33 6.61 -9.38 0.86
CA LEU A 33 8.03 -9.06 1.03
C LEU A 33 8.28 -8.48 2.42
N ARG A 34 9.43 -8.79 2.98
CA ARG A 34 9.78 -8.41 4.35
C ARG A 34 11.20 -7.86 4.42
N TRP A 35 11.48 -6.82 3.63
CA TRP A 35 12.79 -6.19 3.64
C TRP A 35 13.04 -5.36 4.90
N VAL A 36 11.96 -4.83 5.48
CA VAL A 36 11.99 -4.09 6.75
C VAL A 36 10.88 -4.63 7.64
N PRO A 37 10.95 -4.41 8.98
CA PRO A 37 9.99 -5.00 9.91
C PRO A 37 8.54 -4.62 9.65
N VAL A 38 8.28 -3.39 9.25
CA VAL A 38 6.93 -2.94 8.86
C VAL A 38 6.95 -2.65 7.37
N MET A 39 6.18 -3.42 6.62
CA MET A 39 6.12 -3.34 5.17
C MET A 39 4.69 -3.61 4.74
N LEU A 40 3.91 -2.53 4.57
CA LEU A 40 2.47 -2.61 4.34
C LEU A 40 2.10 -1.98 3.02
N LEU A 41 0.91 -2.33 2.54
CA LEU A 41 0.30 -1.78 1.33
C LEU A 41 -1.06 -1.20 1.69
N ALA A 42 -1.29 0.07 1.38
CA ALA A 42 -2.58 0.74 1.56
C ALA A 42 -3.19 1.03 0.20
N MET A 43 -4.46 0.71 0.02
CA MET A 43 -5.11 0.85 -1.28
C MET A 43 -6.61 1.00 -1.13
N THR A 44 -7.26 1.44 -2.20
CA THR A 44 -8.72 1.37 -2.28
C THR A 44 -9.15 -0.07 -2.55
N LYS A 45 -10.31 -0.45 -2.01
CA LYS A 45 -10.91 -1.76 -2.34
C LYS A 45 -11.33 -1.81 -3.79
N ALA A 46 -11.85 -0.71 -4.33
CA ALA A 46 -12.15 -0.60 -5.75
C ALA A 46 -10.84 -0.62 -6.55
N HIS A 47 -10.85 -1.29 -7.69
CA HIS A 47 -9.69 -1.35 -8.56
C HIS A 47 -9.48 0.01 -9.22
N THR A 48 -8.36 0.65 -8.94
CA THR A 48 -7.95 1.90 -9.55
C THR A 48 -6.52 1.76 -10.05
N THR A 49 -6.15 2.60 -11.00
CA THR A 49 -4.75 2.70 -11.40
C THR A 49 -4.00 3.54 -10.34
N GLN A 50 -2.68 3.55 -10.41
CA GLN A 50 -1.87 4.39 -9.53
C GLN A 50 -2.21 5.88 -9.71
N THR A 51 -2.42 6.31 -10.95
CA THR A 51 -2.80 7.69 -11.25
C THR A 51 -4.16 8.03 -10.65
N GLU A 52 -5.14 7.15 -10.81
CA GLU A 52 -6.48 7.38 -10.22
C GLU A 52 -6.43 7.42 -8.70
N LEU A 53 -5.63 6.56 -8.09
CA LEU A 53 -5.44 6.60 -6.64
C LEU A 53 -4.99 7.98 -6.19
N TRP A 54 -3.97 8.53 -6.83
CA TRP A 54 -3.38 9.80 -6.44
C TRP A 54 -4.24 11.01 -6.81
N GLU A 55 -4.98 10.95 -7.91
CA GLU A 55 -5.85 12.04 -8.32
C GLU A 55 -7.19 12.10 -7.60
N GLU A 56 -7.74 10.94 -7.22
CA GLU A 56 -9.12 10.85 -6.74
C GLU A 56 -9.26 10.34 -5.31
N HIS A 57 -8.26 9.60 -4.77
CA HIS A 57 -8.42 8.89 -3.52
C HIS A 57 -7.30 9.14 -2.51
N ILE A 58 -6.29 9.91 -2.86
CA ILE A 58 -5.10 10.05 -2.01
C ILE A 58 -5.41 10.69 -0.65
N GLU A 59 -6.39 11.57 -0.59
CA GLU A 59 -6.74 12.20 0.67
C GLU A 59 -7.14 11.15 1.71
N LYS A 60 -8.01 10.23 1.34
CA LYS A 60 -8.46 9.19 2.27
C LYS A 60 -7.39 8.13 2.51
N VAL A 61 -6.83 7.59 1.44
CA VAL A 61 -5.82 6.53 1.55
C VAL A 61 -4.57 7.05 2.26
N GLY A 62 -4.15 8.28 1.94
CA GLY A 62 -2.98 8.88 2.58
C GLY A 62 -3.17 9.13 4.06
N LYS A 63 -4.35 9.60 4.48
CA LYS A 63 -4.64 9.81 5.90
C LYS A 63 -4.61 8.48 6.66
N ILE A 64 -5.17 7.44 6.11
CA ILE A 64 -5.17 6.11 6.73
C ILE A 64 -3.75 5.54 6.78
N ALA A 65 -3.00 5.64 5.69
CA ALA A 65 -1.62 5.18 5.66
C ALA A 65 -0.75 5.92 6.69
N HIS A 66 -0.93 7.23 6.80
CA HIS A 66 -0.23 8.03 7.80
C HIS A 66 -0.58 7.57 9.22
N LYS A 67 -1.86 7.38 9.51
CA LYS A 67 -2.31 6.94 10.83
C LYS A 67 -1.72 5.57 11.19
N VAL A 68 -1.79 4.62 10.28
CA VAL A 68 -1.25 3.28 10.51
C VAL A 68 0.27 3.34 10.70
N GLY A 69 0.96 4.09 9.86
CA GLY A 69 2.41 4.25 9.98
C GLY A 69 2.82 4.86 11.32
N ALA A 70 2.10 5.90 11.76
CA ALA A 70 2.38 6.55 13.03
C ALA A 70 2.16 5.62 14.23
N GLU A 71 1.13 4.78 14.17
CA GLU A 71 0.84 3.83 15.25
C GLU A 71 1.87 2.71 15.32
N LEU A 72 2.28 2.17 14.19
CA LEU A 72 3.17 1.01 14.14
C LEU A 72 4.65 1.38 14.16
N CYS A 73 4.99 2.58 13.75
CA CYS A 73 6.37 3.04 13.60
C CYS A 73 6.56 4.36 14.32
N PRO A 74 6.58 4.37 15.67
CA PRO A 74 6.72 5.64 16.43
C PRO A 74 8.02 6.36 16.17
N GLY A 75 9.05 5.67 15.69
CA GLY A 75 10.34 6.30 15.33
C GLY A 75 10.36 6.93 13.95
N GLY A 76 9.31 6.75 13.16
CA GLY A 76 9.20 7.29 11.82
C GLY A 76 8.96 6.23 10.78
N TYR A 77 8.48 6.64 9.61
CA TYR A 77 8.12 5.73 8.53
C TYR A 77 8.16 6.48 7.22
N ARG A 78 8.08 5.73 6.13
CA ARG A 78 8.13 6.28 4.79
C ARG A 78 6.89 5.83 4.02
N LEU A 79 6.24 6.77 3.31
CA LEU A 79 5.11 6.47 2.43
C LEU A 79 5.55 6.71 1.00
N LEU A 80 5.29 5.77 0.11
CA LEU A 80 5.64 5.96 -1.29
C LEU A 80 4.76 5.13 -2.22
N SER A 81 4.65 5.58 -3.46
CA SER A 81 4.07 4.81 -4.56
C SER A 81 5.04 4.79 -5.72
N ASN A 82 5.03 3.69 -6.46
CA ASN A 82 5.83 3.54 -7.66
C ASN A 82 4.95 3.69 -8.90
N PHE A 83 5.38 4.52 -9.84
CA PHE A 83 4.65 4.76 -11.09
C PHE A 83 5.50 4.30 -12.25
N GLY A 84 5.00 3.34 -13.01
CA GLY A 84 5.58 2.92 -14.26
C GLY A 84 6.80 2.01 -14.13
N TYR A 85 7.33 1.67 -15.29
CA TYR A 85 8.40 0.70 -15.42
C TYR A 85 9.68 1.12 -14.72
N ASP A 86 10.10 2.37 -14.90
CA ASP A 86 11.38 2.84 -14.33
C ASP A 86 11.37 2.89 -12.80
N ALA A 87 10.18 2.94 -12.19
CA ALA A 87 10.02 2.88 -10.74
C ALA A 87 9.68 1.47 -10.25
N MET A 88 9.75 0.48 -11.14
CA MET A 88 9.46 -0.93 -10.84
C MET A 88 8.05 -1.15 -10.31
N GLN A 89 7.07 -0.46 -10.85
CA GLN A 89 5.68 -0.71 -10.51
C GLN A 89 5.31 -2.13 -10.97
N SER A 90 4.98 -3.00 -10.01
CA SER A 90 4.69 -4.41 -10.29
C SER A 90 3.20 -4.72 -10.36
N GLN A 91 2.35 -3.88 -9.76
CA GLN A 91 0.91 -4.09 -9.71
C GLN A 91 0.18 -2.87 -10.23
N GLU A 92 -0.79 -3.10 -11.10
CA GLU A 92 -1.61 -2.02 -11.66
C GLU A 92 -2.54 -1.39 -10.63
N HIS A 93 -3.14 -2.21 -9.76
CA HIS A 93 -4.03 -1.72 -8.69
C HIS A 93 -3.27 -0.71 -7.81
N GLY A 94 -3.75 0.52 -7.77
CA GLY A 94 -3.05 1.62 -7.09
C GLY A 94 -2.84 1.34 -5.60
N HIS A 95 -1.65 1.63 -5.10
CA HIS A 95 -1.31 1.38 -3.71
C HIS A 95 -0.17 2.27 -3.22
N LEU A 96 -0.18 2.51 -1.90
CA LEU A 96 0.90 3.18 -1.17
C LEU A 96 1.64 2.16 -0.34
N HIS A 97 2.96 2.20 -0.39
CA HIS A 97 3.79 1.45 0.55
C HIS A 97 3.93 2.20 1.86
N ILE A 98 3.87 1.49 2.98
CA ILE A 98 4.19 2.00 4.32
C ILE A 98 5.41 1.20 4.79
N LEU A 99 6.53 1.87 4.97
CA LEU A 99 7.80 1.23 5.32
C LEU A 99 8.32 1.80 6.63
N GLY A 100 8.72 0.94 7.56
CA GLY A 100 9.25 1.41 8.82
C GLY A 100 9.66 0.28 9.77
N GLY A 101 9.71 0.61 11.04
CA GLY A 101 10.10 -0.33 12.09
C GLY A 101 11.60 -0.43 12.29
N THR A 102 12.38 0.32 11.53
CA THR A 102 13.83 0.40 11.64
C THR A 102 14.32 1.68 10.97
N PHE A 103 15.57 2.05 11.20
CA PHE A 103 16.18 3.18 10.49
C PHE A 103 16.31 2.82 9.00
N LEU A 104 15.64 3.58 8.16
CA LEU A 104 15.58 3.28 6.72
C LEU A 104 16.76 3.81 5.93
N GLY A 105 17.50 4.78 6.50
CA GLY A 105 18.62 5.38 5.82
C GLY A 105 18.23 6.33 4.71
N HIS A 106 19.17 6.61 3.83
CA HIS A 106 18.93 7.45 2.67
C HIS A 106 18.06 6.72 1.66
N TYR A 107 17.13 7.43 1.07
CA TYR A 107 16.25 6.87 0.07
C TYR A 107 16.97 6.58 -1.24
N VAL A 108 17.78 7.54 -1.69
CA VAL A 108 18.67 7.37 -2.83
C VAL A 108 20.07 7.43 -2.32
N GLY A 109 20.78 6.36 -2.57
CA GLY A 109 22.15 6.21 -2.10
C GLY A 109 23.15 7.02 -2.88
#